data_6c7a2f92a98621c058053707c0fb602c
#
_entry.id   6c7a2f92a98621c058053707c0fb602c
#
_cell.length_a   1.000
_cell.length_b   1.000
_cell.length_c   1.000
_cell.angle_alpha   90.00
_cell.angle_beta   90.00
_cell.angle_gamma   90.00
#
_symmetry.space_group_name_H-M   'P 1'
#
loop_
_entity.id
_entity.type
_entity.pdbx_description
1 polymer ?
#
loop_
_entity_poly.entity_id
_entity_poly.type
_entity_poly.pdbx_seq_one_letter_code
_entity_poly.pdbx_strand_id
1 'polypeptide(L)'
;MELFFPLSMKRLGAAVLVAFIIGQTLAENLRAKTLSVILLSNASTQNVIQGLLKEYHQQHPDIDFEVSIIPDSSLLAKLNTLITAGQFPDIVEVTTAKIQNYAYLALDLAKYTDRNEFLSRYLPGYQPFIVSGDKVIGVQIEATANGLFYNKDLFAKAGVTVPQSENEIWNWEQFKAAIQKVMKLPECRMGVAWDCSVQRFSNLIYQANGRWVSADGKSFLPDSQPAEAALNFFRGLVAAKLIPTSAWPGKTDGGMLFKTGVAAMLWSGNWQLRSFISGGMPFPFGTTYFPKGAIRATCPGGEFLMGFDHSANHDEAAQVLLWWAQPATTKYYLEKLGGSLLTPMRNQEINYGKYTEYLQPMLSDLAATPTWVSEDLARPVVNLTQDDVLNELILSATGRISAKPAVLDLRNIGNAELDRENQGVSK
;
A
#
# COMPACT_ATOMS: atom_id res chain seq x y z
N MET A 1 88.73 0.50 18.40
CA MET A 1 87.96 1.37 17.53
C MET A 1 86.65 0.61 17.22
N GLU A 2 85.67 0.74 18.14
CA GLU A 2 84.40 0.02 18.07
C GLU A 2 83.44 0.86 17.30
N LEU A 3 82.83 0.27 16.27
CA LEU A 3 81.74 0.88 15.46
C LEU A 3 80.42 0.65 16.13
N PHE A 4 79.82 1.70 16.68
CA PHE A 4 78.46 1.73 17.11
C PHE A 4 77.52 1.84 15.90
N PHE A 5 76.69 0.82 15.67
CA PHE A 5 75.54 0.92 14.76
C PHE A 5 74.27 1.29 15.54
N PRO A 6 73.46 2.28 15.12
CA PRO A 6 72.33 2.68 15.88
C PRO A 6 71.08 1.79 15.58
N LEU A 7 70.56 1.15 16.63
CA LEU A 7 69.41 0.30 16.67
C LEU A 7 68.06 1.07 16.53
N SER A 8 68.08 2.36 16.11
CA SER A 8 66.85 3.24 16.18
C SER A 8 65.97 3.27 14.95
N MET A 9 66.46 2.93 13.75
CA MET A 9 65.65 3.07 12.50
C MET A 9 64.63 1.97 12.26
N LYS A 10 64.86 0.73 12.72
CA LYS A 10 63.89 -0.37 12.52
C LYS A 10 62.68 -0.25 13.44
N ARG A 11 62.82 0.32 14.64
CA ARG A 11 61.67 0.55 15.56
C ARG A 11 60.81 1.73 15.15
N LEU A 12 61.41 2.76 14.51
CA LEU A 12 60.63 3.90 13.99
C LEU A 12 59.76 3.51 12.79
N GLY A 13 60.30 2.67 11.87
CA GLY A 13 59.55 2.16 10.71
C GLY A 13 58.38 1.27 11.11
N ALA A 14 58.53 0.41 12.12
CA ALA A 14 57.44 -0.43 12.62
C ALA A 14 56.33 0.37 13.33
N ALA A 15 56.69 1.40 14.11
CA ALA A 15 55.71 2.26 14.77
C ALA A 15 54.93 3.14 13.79
N VAL A 16 55.59 3.63 12.73
CA VAL A 16 54.91 4.40 11.66
C VAL A 16 53.99 3.50 10.82
N LEU A 17 54.39 2.26 10.53
CA LEU A 17 53.55 1.30 9.80
C LEU A 17 52.32 0.89 10.62
N VAL A 18 52.46 0.64 11.91
CA VAL A 18 51.35 0.34 12.83
C VAL A 18 50.43 1.54 12.99
N ALA A 19 50.93 2.76 13.12
CA ALA A 19 50.15 3.97 13.17
C ALA A 19 49.38 4.24 11.84
N PHE A 20 50.02 3.90 10.69
CA PHE A 20 49.38 4.04 9.38
C PHE A 20 48.30 2.97 9.17
N ILE A 21 48.52 1.72 9.60
CA ILE A 21 47.51 0.65 9.57
C ILE A 21 46.36 0.95 10.54
N ILE A 22 46.62 1.42 11.75
CA ILE A 22 45.63 1.86 12.71
C ILE A 22 44.87 3.10 12.20
N GLY A 23 45.57 4.03 11.54
CA GLY A 23 44.99 5.20 10.91
C GLY A 23 44.09 4.86 9.72
N GLN A 24 44.48 3.87 8.90
CA GLN A 24 43.64 3.38 7.79
C GLN A 24 42.43 2.59 8.30
N THR A 25 42.58 1.71 9.29
CA THR A 25 41.45 1.00 9.91
C THR A 25 40.49 1.94 10.67
N LEU A 26 41.00 3.01 11.30
CA LEU A 26 40.16 4.06 11.88
C LEU A 26 39.48 4.92 10.82
N ALA A 27 40.14 5.20 9.69
CA ALA A 27 39.56 5.96 8.57
C ALA A 27 38.54 5.13 7.77
N GLU A 28 38.73 3.81 7.66
CA GLU A 28 37.72 2.91 7.08
C GLU A 28 36.49 2.76 7.99
N ASN A 29 36.71 2.74 9.32
CA ASN A 29 35.60 2.76 10.29
C ASN A 29 34.91 4.14 10.43
N LEU A 30 35.48 5.20 9.87
CA LEU A 30 34.89 6.56 9.84
C LEU A 30 34.19 6.89 8.52
N ARG A 31 34.20 5.97 7.55
CA ARG A 31 33.45 6.20 6.31
C ARG A 31 31.99 5.80 6.54
N ALA A 32 31.11 6.75 6.38
CA ALA A 32 29.67 6.49 6.47
C ALA A 32 29.28 5.32 5.56
N LYS A 33 28.47 4.38 6.09
CA LYS A 33 27.86 3.33 5.28
C LYS A 33 26.74 3.96 4.47
N THR A 34 26.74 3.75 3.17
CA THR A 34 25.69 4.26 2.29
C THR A 34 24.64 3.18 2.07
N LEU A 35 23.41 3.43 2.52
CA LEU A 35 22.26 2.58 2.29
C LEU A 35 21.58 2.95 0.98
N SER A 36 21.34 1.96 0.14
CA SER A 36 20.54 2.10 -1.07
C SER A 36 19.05 2.06 -0.72
N VAL A 37 18.32 3.11 -1.10
CA VAL A 37 16.90 3.25 -0.82
C VAL A 37 16.11 3.39 -2.11
N ILE A 38 15.10 2.58 -2.31
CA ILE A 38 14.16 2.71 -3.43
C ILE A 38 12.84 3.26 -2.89
N LEU A 39 12.44 4.45 -3.37
CA LEU A 39 11.15 5.07 -3.06
C LEU A 39 10.23 5.07 -4.26
N LEU A 40 8.93 5.04 -3.99
CA LEU A 40 7.90 5.17 -5.02
C LEU A 40 7.79 6.63 -5.50
N SER A 41 7.53 6.81 -6.80
CA SER A 41 7.38 8.14 -7.39
C SER A 41 6.03 8.77 -7.04
N ASN A 42 5.85 9.08 -5.78
CA ASN A 42 4.74 9.86 -5.26
C ASN A 42 5.28 11.21 -4.78
N ALA A 43 5.07 12.26 -5.56
CA ALA A 43 5.59 13.59 -5.25
C ALA A 43 5.14 14.13 -3.88
N SER A 44 4.09 13.55 -3.29
CA SER A 44 3.58 13.93 -1.99
C SER A 44 4.40 13.36 -0.84
N THR A 45 4.81 12.09 -0.95
CA THR A 45 5.46 11.33 0.13
C THR A 45 6.98 11.31 -0.02
N GLN A 46 7.50 11.10 -1.23
CA GLN A 46 8.93 10.95 -1.48
C GLN A 46 9.79 12.09 -0.92
N ASN A 47 9.36 13.35 -1.08
CA ASN A 47 10.13 14.50 -0.58
C ASN A 47 10.16 14.54 0.95
N VAL A 48 9.08 14.13 1.60
CA VAL A 48 9.02 14.06 3.08
C VAL A 48 9.89 12.92 3.57
N ILE A 49 9.83 11.74 2.93
CA ILE A 49 10.68 10.59 3.28
C ILE A 49 12.16 10.96 3.13
N GLN A 50 12.57 11.56 1.99
CA GLN A 50 13.94 12.01 1.79
C GLN A 50 14.39 13.05 2.85
N GLY A 51 13.47 13.97 3.21
CA GLY A 51 13.74 14.93 4.29
C GLY A 51 14.02 14.25 5.63
N LEU A 52 13.22 13.23 5.97
CA LEU A 52 13.39 12.46 7.20
C LEU A 52 14.68 11.60 7.19
N LEU A 53 15.03 11.00 6.06
CA LEU A 53 16.31 10.28 5.92
C LEU A 53 17.52 11.24 6.11
N LYS A 54 17.41 12.47 5.61
CA LYS A 54 18.43 13.50 5.84
C LYS A 54 18.49 13.93 7.31
N GLU A 55 17.36 14.06 7.99
CA GLU A 55 17.31 14.34 9.44
C GLU A 55 17.90 13.17 10.25
N TYR A 56 17.64 11.92 9.83
CA TYR A 56 18.27 10.74 10.41
C TYR A 56 19.81 10.76 10.27
N HIS A 57 20.32 11.03 9.06
CA HIS A 57 21.77 11.16 8.81
C HIS A 57 22.41 12.22 9.70
N GLN A 58 21.75 13.35 9.97
CA GLN A 58 22.29 14.38 10.87
C GLN A 58 22.49 13.89 12.31
N GLN A 59 21.67 12.91 12.75
CA GLN A 59 21.78 12.29 14.07
C GLN A 59 22.68 11.05 14.07
N HIS A 60 22.84 10.42 12.90
CA HIS A 60 23.65 9.22 12.65
C HIS A 60 24.57 9.44 11.44
N PRO A 61 25.66 10.24 11.59
CA PRO A 61 26.53 10.64 10.48
C PRO A 61 27.35 9.48 9.90
N ASP A 62 27.33 8.35 10.56
CA ASP A 62 27.90 7.06 10.10
C ASP A 62 27.02 6.32 9.09
N ILE A 63 25.78 6.78 8.86
CA ILE A 63 24.82 6.22 7.89
C ILE A 63 24.44 7.30 6.88
N ASP A 64 24.66 7.05 5.59
CA ASP A 64 24.23 7.90 4.47
C ASP A 64 23.23 7.15 3.59
N PHE A 65 22.56 7.84 2.67
CA PHE A 65 21.49 7.28 1.85
C PHE A 65 21.67 7.64 0.37
N GLU A 66 21.64 6.61 -0.48
CA GLU A 66 21.49 6.77 -1.94
C GLU A 66 20.06 6.43 -2.33
N VAL A 67 19.27 7.45 -2.70
CA VAL A 67 17.86 7.32 -2.96
C VAL A 67 17.56 7.24 -4.45
N SER A 68 16.93 6.16 -4.89
CA SER A 68 16.34 5.98 -6.22
C SER A 68 14.83 6.09 -6.17
N ILE A 69 14.22 6.81 -7.13
CA ILE A 69 12.78 7.01 -7.20
C ILE A 69 12.25 6.31 -8.45
N ILE A 70 11.26 5.44 -8.30
CA ILE A 70 10.68 4.68 -9.40
C ILE A 70 9.15 4.67 -9.35
N PRO A 71 8.44 4.55 -10.50
CA PRO A 71 7.00 4.35 -10.51
C PRO A 71 6.59 3.03 -9.83
N ASP A 72 5.49 3.03 -9.09
CA ASP A 72 4.95 1.81 -8.45
C ASP A 72 4.74 0.67 -9.45
N SER A 73 4.28 0.98 -10.65
CA SER A 73 4.08 0.01 -11.74
C SER A 73 5.36 -0.69 -12.22
N SER A 74 6.55 -0.09 -11.96
CA SER A 74 7.86 -0.62 -12.36
C SER A 74 8.59 -1.34 -11.23
N LEU A 75 8.08 -1.27 -9.99
CA LEU A 75 8.77 -1.74 -8.81
C LEU A 75 9.10 -3.24 -8.88
N LEU A 76 8.12 -4.09 -9.18
CA LEU A 76 8.31 -5.54 -9.22
C LEU A 76 9.37 -5.94 -10.26
N ALA A 77 9.29 -5.38 -11.47
CA ALA A 77 10.28 -5.65 -12.53
C ALA A 77 11.69 -5.23 -12.13
N LYS A 78 11.82 -4.06 -11.50
CA LYS A 78 13.10 -3.55 -11.00
C LYS A 78 13.67 -4.43 -9.89
N LEU A 79 12.87 -4.78 -8.89
CA LEU A 79 13.30 -5.63 -7.78
C LEU A 79 13.70 -7.03 -8.25
N ASN A 80 12.88 -7.65 -9.11
CA ASN A 80 13.20 -8.98 -9.66
C ASN A 80 14.53 -8.96 -10.43
N THR A 81 14.80 -7.89 -11.19
CA THR A 81 16.09 -7.72 -11.89
C THR A 81 17.26 -7.62 -10.92
N LEU A 82 17.14 -6.79 -9.88
CA LEU A 82 18.19 -6.61 -8.87
C LEU A 82 18.43 -7.90 -8.08
N ILE A 83 17.38 -8.55 -7.60
CA ILE A 83 17.45 -9.80 -6.83
C ILE A 83 18.09 -10.92 -7.66
N THR A 84 17.70 -11.06 -8.93
CA THR A 84 18.31 -12.05 -9.84
C THR A 84 19.79 -11.79 -10.07
N ALA A 85 20.22 -10.54 -10.06
CA ALA A 85 21.64 -10.14 -10.14
C ALA A 85 22.39 -10.27 -8.81
N GLY A 86 21.74 -10.72 -7.72
CA GLY A 86 22.32 -10.77 -6.38
C GLY A 86 22.52 -9.39 -5.73
N GLN A 87 21.87 -8.36 -6.27
CA GLN A 87 21.94 -6.97 -5.79
C GLN A 87 20.68 -6.67 -4.96
N PHE A 88 20.79 -6.74 -3.65
CA PHE A 88 19.67 -6.47 -2.76
C PHE A 88 19.75 -5.00 -2.30
N PRO A 89 18.69 -4.19 -2.55
CA PRO A 89 18.60 -2.86 -1.96
C PRO A 89 18.46 -2.97 -0.44
N ASP A 90 18.93 -1.96 0.29
CA ASP A 90 18.91 -1.98 1.75
C ASP A 90 17.50 -1.69 2.28
N ILE A 91 16.82 -0.71 1.69
CA ILE A 91 15.45 -0.32 2.05
C ILE A 91 14.63 -0.08 0.79
N VAL A 92 13.40 -0.58 0.78
CA VAL A 92 12.46 -0.40 -0.34
C VAL A 92 11.09 0.03 0.20
N GLU A 93 10.53 1.07 -0.40
CA GLU A 93 9.12 1.42 -0.21
C GLU A 93 8.23 0.53 -1.08
N VAL A 94 7.24 -0.11 -0.46
CA VAL A 94 6.29 -1.02 -1.11
C VAL A 94 4.86 -0.75 -0.68
N THR A 95 3.90 -1.09 -1.53
CA THR A 95 2.47 -0.99 -1.21
C THR A 95 1.93 -2.31 -0.61
N THR A 96 0.75 -2.25 0.00
CA THR A 96 0.00 -3.43 0.49
C THR A 96 -0.05 -4.56 -0.52
N ALA A 97 -0.18 -4.23 -1.81
CA ALA A 97 -0.27 -5.21 -2.90
C ALA A 97 1.04 -5.94 -3.19
N LYS A 98 2.16 -5.53 -2.62
CA LYS A 98 3.49 -6.01 -3.02
C LYS A 98 4.36 -6.51 -1.87
N ILE A 99 4.10 -6.09 -0.64
CA ILE A 99 4.97 -6.42 0.50
C ILE A 99 5.12 -7.93 0.70
N GLN A 100 4.04 -8.70 0.54
CA GLN A 100 4.07 -10.15 0.71
C GLN A 100 4.81 -10.90 -0.41
N ASN A 101 4.97 -10.30 -1.58
CA ASN A 101 5.70 -10.93 -2.70
C ASN A 101 7.17 -11.18 -2.37
N TYR A 102 7.73 -10.41 -1.45
CA TYR A 102 9.14 -10.50 -1.05
C TYR A 102 9.32 -10.95 0.41
N ALA A 103 8.26 -11.40 1.08
CA ALA A 103 8.30 -11.79 2.48
C ALA A 103 9.36 -12.88 2.78
N TYR A 104 9.60 -13.79 1.84
CA TYR A 104 10.59 -14.87 1.97
C TYR A 104 12.05 -14.36 2.01
N LEU A 105 12.34 -13.19 1.38
CA LEU A 105 13.65 -12.52 1.36
C LEU A 105 13.73 -11.36 2.35
N ALA A 106 12.62 -11.00 2.99
CA ALA A 106 12.54 -9.84 3.86
C ALA A 106 13.45 -9.96 5.06
N LEU A 107 14.09 -8.85 5.40
CA LEU A 107 14.81 -8.67 6.65
C LEU A 107 13.84 -8.87 7.82
N ASP A 108 14.15 -9.82 8.69
CA ASP A 108 13.31 -10.11 9.87
C ASP A 108 13.62 -9.15 11.00
N LEU A 109 12.77 -8.16 11.19
CA LEU A 109 12.94 -7.18 12.26
C LEU A 109 12.72 -7.76 13.67
N ALA A 110 12.08 -8.94 13.80
CA ALA A 110 11.95 -9.61 15.09
C ALA A 110 13.29 -10.09 15.66
N LYS A 111 14.36 -10.14 14.85
CA LYS A 111 15.74 -10.38 15.33
C LYS A 111 16.34 -9.19 16.07
N TYR A 112 15.79 -7.99 15.90
CA TYR A 112 16.33 -6.72 16.41
C TYR A 112 15.44 -6.07 17.48
N THR A 113 14.22 -6.57 17.70
CA THR A 113 13.28 -6.04 18.69
C THR A 113 12.34 -7.14 19.18
N ASP A 114 11.68 -6.95 20.33
CA ASP A 114 10.60 -7.84 20.75
C ASP A 114 9.43 -7.75 19.77
N ARG A 115 9.08 -8.86 19.16
CA ARG A 115 8.02 -8.97 18.14
C ARG A 115 6.67 -8.50 18.66
N ASN A 116 6.30 -8.89 19.88
CA ASN A 116 4.98 -8.58 20.42
C ASN A 116 4.88 -7.12 20.79
N GLU A 117 5.92 -6.55 21.38
CA GLU A 117 6.01 -5.13 21.66
C GLU A 117 5.92 -4.32 20.35
N PHE A 118 6.70 -4.70 19.33
CA PHE A 118 6.66 -4.06 18.03
C PHE A 118 5.26 -4.06 17.42
N LEU A 119 4.61 -5.22 17.33
CA LEU A 119 3.28 -5.35 16.77
C LEU A 119 2.21 -4.62 17.60
N SER A 120 2.38 -4.54 18.92
CA SER A 120 1.43 -3.83 19.78
C SER A 120 1.30 -2.34 19.48
N ARG A 121 2.28 -1.74 18.80
CA ARG A 121 2.25 -0.33 18.36
C ARG A 121 1.24 -0.09 17.25
N TYR A 122 0.92 -1.13 16.46
CA TYR A 122 0.02 -1.04 15.30
C TYR A 122 -1.42 -1.38 15.65
N LEU A 123 -2.37 -0.77 14.95
CA LEU A 123 -3.77 -1.18 14.99
C LEU A 123 -3.92 -2.63 14.53
N PRO A 124 -4.81 -3.44 15.12
CA PRO A 124 -4.94 -4.87 14.78
C PRO A 124 -5.17 -5.12 13.30
N GLY A 125 -5.94 -4.25 12.63
CA GLY A 125 -6.23 -4.37 11.21
C GLY A 125 -5.03 -4.12 10.29
N TYR A 126 -3.88 -3.65 10.79
CA TYR A 126 -2.68 -3.43 9.97
C TYR A 126 -1.55 -4.41 10.27
N GLN A 127 -1.60 -5.09 11.41
CA GLN A 127 -0.57 -6.08 11.78
C GLN A 127 -0.40 -7.21 10.75
N PRO A 128 -1.46 -7.77 10.12
CA PRO A 128 -1.30 -8.83 9.14
C PRO A 128 -0.40 -8.49 7.94
N PHE A 129 -0.32 -7.23 7.56
CA PHE A 129 0.48 -6.81 6.40
C PHE A 129 1.98 -6.83 6.66
N ILE A 130 2.41 -6.66 7.92
CA ILE A 130 3.83 -6.55 8.32
C ILE A 130 4.40 -7.83 8.91
N VAL A 131 3.65 -8.94 8.83
CA VAL A 131 4.10 -10.26 9.32
C VAL A 131 4.05 -11.31 8.23
N SER A 132 4.95 -12.29 8.31
CA SER A 132 4.93 -13.51 7.51
C SER A 132 5.46 -14.65 8.38
N GLY A 133 4.57 -15.56 8.82
CA GLY A 133 4.88 -16.52 9.87
C GLY A 133 5.33 -15.81 11.15
N ASP A 134 6.50 -16.18 11.65
CA ASP A 134 7.08 -15.57 12.85
C ASP A 134 7.88 -14.28 12.56
N LYS A 135 8.17 -13.97 11.28
CA LYS A 135 8.93 -12.79 10.89
C LYS A 135 8.09 -11.50 10.98
N VAL A 136 8.77 -10.40 11.28
CA VAL A 136 8.29 -9.03 11.02
C VAL A 136 9.00 -8.53 9.77
N ILE A 137 8.28 -8.42 8.66
CA ILE A 137 8.82 -8.23 7.31
C ILE A 137 8.94 -6.77 6.87
N GLY A 138 8.50 -5.84 7.69
CA GLY A 138 8.58 -4.41 7.36
C GLY A 138 7.89 -3.52 8.38
N VAL A 139 7.88 -2.23 8.07
CA VAL A 139 7.28 -1.16 8.86
C VAL A 139 6.21 -0.48 8.04
N GLN A 140 5.00 -0.43 8.51
CA GLN A 140 3.97 0.37 7.87
C GLN A 140 4.13 1.83 8.30
N ILE A 141 4.38 2.72 7.33
CA ILE A 141 4.65 4.14 7.57
C ILE A 141 3.40 5.00 7.48
N GLU A 142 2.39 4.54 6.76
CA GLU A 142 1.11 5.19 6.61
C GLU A 142 0.00 4.18 6.33
N ALA A 143 -1.24 4.58 6.63
CA ALA A 143 -2.42 3.81 6.32
C ALA A 143 -3.29 4.52 5.29
N THR A 144 -3.96 3.72 4.47
CA THR A 144 -4.94 4.19 3.50
C THR A 144 -6.28 3.47 3.66
N ALA A 145 -7.33 4.15 3.26
CA ALA A 145 -8.68 3.59 3.14
C ALA A 145 -9.24 3.89 1.76
N ASN A 146 -9.95 2.93 1.18
CA ASN A 146 -10.77 3.22 0.03
C ASN A 146 -11.99 4.07 0.43
N GLY A 147 -12.51 4.87 -0.51
CA GLY A 147 -13.63 5.75 -0.27
C GLY A 147 -14.25 6.27 -1.55
N LEU A 148 -15.42 6.87 -1.41
CA LEU A 148 -16.17 7.49 -2.50
C LEU A 148 -16.02 9.01 -2.46
N PHE A 149 -15.69 9.58 -3.61
CA PHE A 149 -15.73 11.02 -3.87
C PHE A 149 -16.88 11.34 -4.81
N TYR A 150 -17.52 12.49 -4.63
CA TYR A 150 -18.63 12.89 -5.50
C TYR A 150 -18.59 14.38 -5.82
N ASN A 151 -19.13 14.75 -7.00
CA ASN A 151 -19.33 16.12 -7.42
C ASN A 151 -20.62 16.66 -6.79
N LYS A 152 -20.50 17.60 -5.83
CA LYS A 152 -21.62 18.15 -5.08
C LYS A 152 -22.67 18.80 -6.00
N ASP A 153 -22.23 19.50 -7.05
CA ASP A 153 -23.13 20.20 -7.97
C ASP A 153 -23.99 19.24 -8.79
N LEU A 154 -23.39 18.17 -9.34
CA LEU A 154 -24.12 17.18 -10.13
C LEU A 154 -25.15 16.42 -9.27
N PHE A 155 -24.77 16.04 -8.05
CA PHE A 155 -25.67 15.35 -7.13
C PHE A 155 -26.82 16.25 -6.68
N ALA A 156 -26.54 17.52 -6.34
CA ALA A 156 -27.55 18.50 -5.98
C ALA A 156 -28.56 18.75 -7.13
N LYS A 157 -28.05 18.98 -8.36
CA LYS A 157 -28.89 19.18 -9.56
C LYS A 157 -29.77 17.95 -9.87
N ALA A 158 -29.24 16.76 -9.65
CA ALA A 158 -30.00 15.52 -9.81
C ALA A 158 -31.01 15.29 -8.68
N GLY A 159 -31.00 16.11 -7.62
CA GLY A 159 -31.83 15.89 -6.42
C GLY A 159 -31.48 14.56 -5.73
N VAL A 160 -30.20 14.22 -5.68
CA VAL A 160 -29.66 13.03 -5.00
C VAL A 160 -28.91 13.47 -3.75
N THR A 161 -29.42 13.07 -2.59
CA THR A 161 -28.73 13.24 -1.31
C THR A 161 -27.82 12.04 -1.07
N VAL A 162 -26.52 12.28 -0.93
CA VAL A 162 -25.56 11.23 -0.54
C VAL A 162 -25.63 10.99 0.96
N PRO A 163 -25.30 9.77 1.45
CA PRO A 163 -25.23 9.46 2.87
C PRO A 163 -24.28 10.42 3.61
N GLN A 164 -24.76 11.05 4.68
CA GLN A 164 -23.99 11.92 5.56
C GLN A 164 -23.74 11.26 6.93
N SER A 165 -24.43 10.17 7.22
CA SER A 165 -24.33 9.40 8.46
C SER A 165 -24.43 7.91 8.19
N GLU A 166 -24.02 7.10 9.18
CA GLU A 166 -24.04 5.64 9.07
C GLU A 166 -25.45 5.05 8.86
N ASN A 167 -26.47 5.74 9.37
CA ASN A 167 -27.87 5.30 9.22
C ASN A 167 -28.39 5.49 7.80
N GLU A 168 -27.75 6.33 6.98
CA GLU A 168 -28.15 6.66 5.61
C GLU A 168 -27.37 5.86 4.56
N ILE A 169 -26.42 5.00 4.99
CA ILE A 169 -25.56 4.25 4.06
C ILE A 169 -26.41 3.48 3.07
N TRP A 170 -26.18 3.75 1.79
CA TRP A 170 -26.82 3.05 0.70
C TRP A 170 -26.46 1.56 0.68
N ASN A 171 -27.41 0.73 0.28
CA ASN A 171 -27.07 -0.59 -0.23
C ASN A 171 -26.65 -0.49 -1.71
N TRP A 172 -26.20 -1.59 -2.30
CA TRP A 172 -25.73 -1.63 -3.69
C TRP A 172 -26.78 -1.16 -4.71
N GLU A 173 -28.07 -1.50 -4.50
CA GLU A 173 -29.14 -1.08 -5.41
C GLU A 173 -29.45 0.41 -5.28
N GLN A 174 -29.42 0.96 -4.07
CA GLN A 174 -29.57 2.39 -3.83
C GLN A 174 -28.42 3.19 -4.45
N PHE A 175 -27.17 2.70 -4.31
CA PHE A 175 -26.01 3.28 -4.96
C PHE A 175 -26.17 3.32 -6.48
N LYS A 176 -26.53 2.19 -7.10
CA LYS A 176 -26.80 2.09 -8.54
C LYS A 176 -27.88 3.06 -8.99
N ALA A 177 -29.00 3.11 -8.28
CA ALA A 177 -30.12 4.00 -8.60
C ALA A 177 -29.72 5.49 -8.48
N ALA A 178 -28.93 5.85 -7.46
CA ALA A 178 -28.41 7.21 -7.30
C ALA A 178 -27.55 7.63 -8.50
N ILE A 179 -26.61 6.80 -8.91
CA ILE A 179 -25.76 7.09 -10.08
C ILE A 179 -26.59 7.16 -11.37
N GLN A 180 -27.54 6.25 -11.56
CA GLN A 180 -28.45 6.31 -12.72
C GLN A 180 -29.24 7.63 -12.78
N LYS A 181 -29.64 8.17 -11.63
CA LYS A 181 -30.34 9.45 -11.55
C LYS A 181 -29.43 10.62 -11.93
N VAL A 182 -28.19 10.63 -11.44
CA VAL A 182 -27.19 11.66 -11.81
C VAL A 182 -26.82 11.59 -13.29
N MET A 183 -26.71 10.40 -13.86
CA MET A 183 -26.41 10.19 -15.29
C MET A 183 -27.51 10.68 -16.26
N LYS A 184 -28.71 11.04 -15.77
CA LYS A 184 -29.75 11.68 -16.60
C LYS A 184 -29.49 13.15 -16.89
N LEU A 185 -28.54 13.75 -16.16
CA LEU A 185 -28.14 15.15 -16.42
C LEU A 185 -27.33 15.24 -17.73
N PRO A 186 -27.62 16.16 -18.63
CA PRO A 186 -26.90 16.31 -19.91
C PRO A 186 -25.40 16.56 -19.75
N GLU A 187 -25.01 17.24 -18.67
CA GLU A 187 -23.62 17.55 -18.34
C GLU A 187 -22.87 16.37 -17.71
N CYS A 188 -23.55 15.34 -17.21
CA CYS A 188 -22.89 14.16 -16.61
C CYS A 188 -22.45 13.18 -17.69
N ARG A 189 -21.15 13.08 -17.92
CA ARG A 189 -20.57 12.23 -18.98
C ARG A 189 -20.31 10.81 -18.52
N MET A 190 -20.01 10.61 -17.24
CA MET A 190 -19.62 9.35 -16.64
C MET A 190 -20.16 9.27 -15.21
N GLY A 191 -20.76 8.13 -14.84
CA GLY A 191 -21.32 7.94 -13.51
C GLY A 191 -20.21 7.79 -12.47
N VAL A 192 -19.44 6.71 -12.56
CA VAL A 192 -18.37 6.38 -11.59
C VAL A 192 -17.07 6.10 -12.32
N ALA A 193 -16.02 6.85 -12.02
CA ALA A 193 -14.66 6.44 -12.28
C ALA A 193 -14.24 5.45 -11.18
N TRP A 194 -13.60 4.36 -11.59
CA TRP A 194 -13.21 3.28 -10.67
C TRP A 194 -11.82 2.81 -11.04
N ASP A 195 -10.88 2.88 -10.09
CA ASP A 195 -9.51 2.44 -10.31
C ASP A 195 -9.47 0.95 -10.65
N CYS A 196 -8.92 0.60 -11.80
CA CYS A 196 -8.86 -0.77 -12.29
C CYS A 196 -7.82 -1.58 -11.51
N SER A 197 -8.24 -2.20 -10.42
CA SER A 197 -7.38 -3.07 -9.61
C SER A 197 -8.19 -4.12 -8.84
N VAL A 198 -7.54 -5.25 -8.55
CA VAL A 198 -8.12 -6.31 -7.71
C VAL A 198 -8.48 -5.78 -6.32
N GLN A 199 -7.64 -4.95 -5.71
CA GLN A 199 -7.93 -4.37 -4.40
C GLN A 199 -9.19 -3.48 -4.39
N ARG A 200 -9.44 -2.70 -5.48
CA ARG A 200 -10.68 -1.91 -5.56
C ARG A 200 -11.90 -2.80 -5.75
N PHE A 201 -11.76 -3.87 -6.52
CA PHE A 201 -12.82 -4.87 -6.66
C PHE A 201 -13.07 -5.64 -5.37
N SER A 202 -12.02 -5.93 -4.58
CA SER A 202 -12.11 -6.67 -3.32
C SER A 202 -13.08 -6.05 -2.31
N ASN A 203 -13.30 -4.73 -2.36
CA ASN A 203 -14.33 -4.10 -1.54
C ASN A 203 -15.70 -4.77 -1.73
N LEU A 204 -16.06 -5.14 -2.97
CA LEU A 204 -17.33 -5.81 -3.24
C LEU A 204 -17.36 -7.24 -2.72
N ILE A 205 -16.26 -7.98 -2.84
CA ILE A 205 -16.15 -9.33 -2.24
C ILE A 205 -16.40 -9.26 -0.73
N TYR A 206 -15.72 -8.35 -0.04
CA TYR A 206 -15.85 -8.20 1.41
C TYR A 206 -17.21 -7.66 1.82
N GLN A 207 -17.77 -6.70 1.09
CA GLN A 207 -19.13 -6.21 1.33
C GLN A 207 -20.20 -7.31 1.15
N ALA A 208 -19.95 -8.28 0.26
CA ALA A 208 -20.78 -9.47 0.12
C ALA A 208 -20.55 -10.51 1.26
N ASN A 209 -19.69 -10.21 2.23
CA ASN A 209 -19.23 -11.12 3.28
C ASN A 209 -18.48 -12.34 2.74
N GLY A 210 -17.81 -12.19 1.59
CA GLY A 210 -16.94 -13.19 0.97
C GLY A 210 -15.47 -12.99 1.35
N ARG A 211 -14.65 -13.99 1.02
CA ARG A 211 -13.20 -14.00 1.20
C ARG A 211 -12.52 -14.43 -0.08
N TRP A 212 -11.29 -13.96 -0.31
CA TRP A 212 -10.41 -14.49 -1.34
C TRP A 212 -9.88 -15.86 -0.92
N VAL A 213 -9.51 -16.02 0.36
CA VAL A 213 -8.92 -17.26 0.87
C VAL A 213 -9.72 -17.74 2.08
N SER A 214 -9.94 -19.05 2.17
CA SER A 214 -10.58 -19.66 3.35
C SER A 214 -9.81 -19.34 4.63
N ALA A 215 -10.49 -19.33 5.77
CA ALA A 215 -9.86 -19.01 7.06
C ALA A 215 -8.69 -19.95 7.40
N ASP A 216 -8.76 -21.22 6.95
CA ASP A 216 -7.69 -22.20 7.11
C ASP A 216 -6.58 -22.10 6.04
N GLY A 217 -6.70 -21.19 5.10
CA GLY A 217 -5.71 -20.95 4.05
C GLY A 217 -5.67 -21.98 2.92
N LYS A 218 -6.64 -22.90 2.85
CA LYS A 218 -6.55 -24.07 1.95
C LYS A 218 -7.27 -23.93 0.62
N SER A 219 -8.17 -22.95 0.48
CA SER A 219 -8.93 -22.78 -0.74
C SER A 219 -9.12 -21.31 -1.09
N PHE A 220 -9.03 -21.02 -2.37
CA PHE A 220 -9.29 -19.70 -2.93
C PHE A 220 -10.78 -19.59 -3.29
N LEU A 221 -11.39 -18.43 -2.99
CA LEU A 221 -12.84 -18.18 -3.13
C LEU A 221 -13.67 -19.37 -2.59
N PRO A 222 -13.57 -19.67 -1.28
CA PRO A 222 -14.18 -20.87 -0.68
C PRO A 222 -15.69 -20.89 -0.86
N ASP A 223 -16.33 -19.73 -0.81
CA ASP A 223 -17.75 -19.55 -1.06
C ASP A 223 -17.95 -18.77 -2.37
N SER A 224 -18.61 -19.40 -3.36
CA SER A 224 -18.85 -18.78 -4.66
C SER A 224 -19.99 -17.76 -4.63
N GLN A 225 -20.96 -17.88 -3.72
CA GLN A 225 -22.15 -17.02 -3.71
C GLN A 225 -21.81 -15.55 -3.46
N PRO A 226 -21.00 -15.14 -2.47
CA PRO A 226 -20.57 -13.76 -2.30
C PRO A 226 -19.78 -13.23 -3.51
N ALA A 227 -18.89 -14.04 -4.09
CA ALA A 227 -18.11 -13.67 -5.26
C ALA A 227 -18.98 -13.46 -6.50
N GLU A 228 -19.95 -14.36 -6.74
CA GLU A 228 -20.95 -14.20 -7.81
C GLU A 228 -21.80 -12.95 -7.62
N ALA A 229 -22.24 -12.64 -6.39
CA ALA A 229 -22.99 -11.43 -6.08
C ALA A 229 -22.16 -10.16 -6.38
N ALA A 230 -20.92 -10.11 -5.96
CA ALA A 230 -19.99 -9.01 -6.23
C ALA A 230 -19.77 -8.80 -7.73
N LEU A 231 -19.49 -9.88 -8.47
CA LEU A 231 -19.33 -9.85 -9.93
C LEU A 231 -20.59 -9.42 -10.66
N ASN A 232 -21.76 -9.95 -10.28
CA ASN A 232 -23.02 -9.58 -10.91
C ASN A 232 -23.37 -8.10 -10.67
N PHE A 233 -23.12 -7.59 -9.47
CA PHE A 233 -23.30 -6.17 -9.18
C PHE A 233 -22.38 -5.31 -10.05
N PHE A 234 -21.07 -5.61 -10.09
CA PHE A 234 -20.10 -4.87 -10.88
C PHE A 234 -20.42 -4.90 -12.38
N ARG A 235 -20.71 -6.09 -12.92
CA ARG A 235 -21.17 -6.26 -14.31
C ARG A 235 -22.44 -5.45 -14.60
N GLY A 236 -23.35 -5.41 -13.65
CA GLY A 236 -24.59 -4.62 -13.75
C GLY A 236 -24.32 -3.10 -13.84
N LEU A 237 -23.28 -2.60 -13.17
CA LEU A 237 -22.85 -1.20 -13.31
C LEU A 237 -22.23 -0.93 -14.69
N VAL A 238 -21.40 -1.84 -15.19
CA VAL A 238 -20.76 -1.72 -16.52
C VAL A 238 -21.82 -1.83 -17.64
N ALA A 239 -22.71 -2.82 -17.56
CA ALA A 239 -23.79 -3.01 -18.54
C ALA A 239 -24.75 -1.82 -18.59
N ALA A 240 -25.02 -1.19 -17.46
CA ALA A 240 -25.81 0.03 -17.36
C ALA A 240 -25.02 1.30 -17.79
N LYS A 241 -23.78 1.16 -18.25
CA LYS A 241 -22.86 2.24 -18.65
C LYS A 241 -22.55 3.25 -17.53
N LEU A 242 -22.69 2.86 -16.28
CA LEU A 242 -22.39 3.68 -15.12
C LEU A 242 -20.89 3.71 -14.84
N ILE A 243 -20.18 2.64 -15.17
CA ILE A 243 -18.71 2.57 -15.22
C ILE A 243 -18.32 2.33 -16.68
N PRO A 244 -17.61 3.26 -17.32
CA PRO A 244 -17.23 3.12 -18.72
C PRO A 244 -16.07 2.14 -18.88
N THR A 245 -16.05 1.43 -20.00
CA THR A 245 -14.98 0.49 -20.34
C THR A 245 -13.61 1.16 -20.53
N SER A 246 -13.57 2.46 -20.83
CA SER A 246 -12.32 3.23 -20.85
C SER A 246 -11.71 3.41 -19.48
N ALA A 247 -12.55 3.55 -18.44
CA ALA A 247 -12.06 3.73 -17.07
C ALA A 247 -11.57 2.39 -16.49
N TRP A 248 -12.36 1.33 -16.55
CA TRP A 248 -11.98 0.08 -15.90
C TRP A 248 -11.15 -0.87 -16.78
N PRO A 249 -11.66 -1.47 -17.85
CA PRO A 249 -10.81 -2.31 -18.69
C PRO A 249 -9.69 -1.51 -19.40
N GLY A 250 -9.96 -0.25 -19.75
CA GLY A 250 -9.00 0.64 -20.42
C GLY A 250 -7.91 1.22 -19.52
N LYS A 251 -7.97 1.00 -18.21
CA LYS A 251 -6.97 1.48 -17.23
C LYS A 251 -6.72 2.99 -17.25
N THR A 252 -7.71 3.80 -17.67
CA THR A 252 -7.62 5.27 -17.57
C THR A 252 -7.63 5.68 -16.10
N ASP A 253 -6.76 6.63 -15.74
CA ASP A 253 -6.67 7.15 -14.38
C ASP A 253 -8.02 7.72 -13.89
N GLY A 254 -8.63 7.04 -12.91
CA GLY A 254 -9.92 7.41 -12.34
C GLY A 254 -9.88 8.75 -11.62
N GLY A 255 -8.79 9.06 -10.95
CA GLY A 255 -8.57 10.33 -10.27
C GLY A 255 -8.58 11.51 -11.23
N MET A 256 -7.95 11.36 -12.40
CA MET A 256 -7.97 12.39 -13.47
C MET A 256 -9.38 12.55 -14.07
N LEU A 257 -10.10 11.47 -14.31
CA LEU A 257 -11.47 11.54 -14.81
C LEU A 257 -12.40 12.29 -13.86
N PHE A 258 -12.22 12.09 -12.56
CA PHE A 258 -12.98 12.83 -11.56
C PHE A 258 -12.50 14.27 -11.45
N LYS A 259 -11.19 14.51 -11.34
CA LYS A 259 -10.60 15.85 -11.19
C LYS A 259 -10.96 16.80 -12.34
N THR A 260 -11.11 16.27 -13.56
CA THR A 260 -11.51 17.05 -14.74
C THR A 260 -13.03 17.21 -14.90
N GLY A 261 -13.82 16.70 -13.97
CA GLY A 261 -15.29 16.78 -14.00
C GLY A 261 -15.96 15.84 -15.00
N VAL A 262 -15.22 14.89 -15.59
CA VAL A 262 -15.77 13.90 -16.52
C VAL A 262 -16.63 12.89 -15.77
N ALA A 263 -16.21 12.43 -14.60
CA ALA A 263 -16.94 11.51 -13.76
C ALA A 263 -17.68 12.24 -12.63
N ALA A 264 -18.93 11.85 -12.37
CA ALA A 264 -19.73 12.38 -11.27
C ALA A 264 -19.27 11.87 -9.91
N MET A 265 -18.72 10.66 -9.87
CA MET A 265 -18.22 10.00 -8.68
C MET A 265 -16.91 9.27 -8.97
N LEU A 266 -16.07 9.10 -7.94
CA LEU A 266 -14.83 8.33 -8.00
C LEU A 266 -14.82 7.30 -6.88
N TRP A 267 -14.55 6.04 -7.22
CA TRP A 267 -14.24 4.96 -6.29
C TRP A 267 -12.72 4.78 -6.25
N SER A 268 -12.08 5.34 -5.23
CA SER A 268 -10.62 5.33 -5.06
C SER A 268 -10.25 5.32 -3.57
N GLY A 269 -9.41 6.23 -3.08
CA GLY A 269 -9.05 6.30 -1.66
C GLY A 269 -8.48 7.64 -1.23
N ASN A 270 -8.20 7.75 0.07
CA ASN A 270 -7.80 9.01 0.72
C ASN A 270 -6.51 9.64 0.15
N TRP A 271 -5.63 8.89 -0.51
CA TRP A 271 -4.44 9.44 -1.21
C TRP A 271 -4.78 10.48 -2.28
N GLN A 272 -6.00 10.47 -2.81
CA GLN A 272 -6.46 11.47 -3.77
C GLN A 272 -6.68 12.86 -3.14
N LEU A 273 -6.99 12.92 -1.85
CA LEU A 273 -7.40 14.15 -1.16
C LEU A 273 -6.38 15.28 -1.32
N ARG A 274 -5.09 14.97 -1.20
CA ARG A 274 -4.05 15.99 -1.32
C ARG A 274 -4.04 16.62 -2.71
N SER A 275 -4.14 15.81 -3.75
CA SER A 275 -4.22 16.28 -5.15
C SER A 275 -5.45 17.13 -5.39
N PHE A 276 -6.61 16.75 -4.84
CA PHE A 276 -7.87 17.46 -5.05
C PHE A 276 -7.90 18.78 -4.28
N ILE A 277 -7.48 18.79 -3.02
CA ILE A 277 -7.54 19.97 -2.17
C ILE A 277 -6.42 20.98 -2.47
N SER A 278 -5.18 20.52 -2.66
CA SER A 278 -4.03 21.40 -2.92
C SER A 278 -3.87 21.76 -4.39
N GLY A 279 -4.26 20.87 -5.30
CA GLY A 279 -4.21 21.09 -6.74
C GLY A 279 -5.44 21.83 -7.31
N GLY A 280 -6.45 22.07 -6.47
CA GLY A 280 -7.72 22.68 -6.85
C GLY A 280 -8.62 21.75 -7.66
N MET A 281 -9.92 21.89 -7.44
CA MET A 281 -10.97 21.20 -8.21
C MET A 281 -11.82 22.25 -8.93
N PRO A 282 -12.26 22.01 -10.17
CA PRO A 282 -13.11 22.94 -10.91
C PRO A 282 -14.57 22.97 -10.42
N PHE A 283 -14.90 22.16 -9.41
CA PHE A 283 -16.22 22.06 -8.79
C PHE A 283 -16.09 21.69 -7.30
N PRO A 284 -17.09 21.98 -6.48
CA PRO A 284 -17.12 21.52 -5.08
C PRO A 284 -17.32 20.01 -5.05
N PHE A 285 -16.44 19.33 -4.30
CA PHE A 285 -16.53 17.89 -4.10
C PHE A 285 -16.73 17.54 -2.62
N GLY A 286 -17.13 16.32 -2.37
CA GLY A 286 -17.23 15.72 -1.05
C GLY A 286 -16.85 14.25 -1.08
N THR A 287 -16.81 13.65 0.11
CA THR A 287 -16.71 12.21 0.31
C THR A 287 -17.98 11.68 0.95
N THR A 288 -18.25 10.40 0.78
CA THR A 288 -19.40 9.72 1.38
C THR A 288 -19.04 8.28 1.69
N TYR A 289 -19.89 7.61 2.45
CA TYR A 289 -19.70 6.22 2.84
C TYR A 289 -19.79 5.29 1.63
N PHE A 290 -19.05 4.17 1.70
CA PHE A 290 -19.24 3.09 0.74
C PHE A 290 -20.65 2.50 0.85
N PRO A 291 -21.22 2.03 -0.28
CA PRO A 291 -22.43 1.24 -0.21
C PRO A 291 -22.13 -0.08 0.51
N LYS A 292 -23.09 -0.55 1.30
CA LYS A 292 -23.00 -1.84 1.97
C LYS A 292 -23.66 -2.94 1.14
N GLY A 293 -23.06 -4.11 1.15
CA GLY A 293 -23.68 -5.36 0.75
C GLY A 293 -24.33 -6.05 1.95
N ALA A 294 -23.92 -7.30 2.22
CA ALA A 294 -24.29 -8.03 3.42
C ALA A 294 -23.69 -7.40 4.69
N ILE A 295 -22.47 -6.86 4.57
CA ILE A 295 -21.78 -6.14 5.65
C ILE A 295 -21.20 -4.82 5.15
N ARG A 296 -20.77 -3.96 6.10
CA ARG A 296 -19.89 -2.82 5.80
C ARG A 296 -18.45 -3.32 5.77
N ALA A 297 -17.76 -3.03 4.68
CA ALA A 297 -16.33 -3.32 4.57
C ALA A 297 -15.66 -2.41 3.55
N THR A 298 -14.41 -2.05 3.82
CA THR A 298 -13.49 -1.40 2.90
C THR A 298 -12.13 -2.10 2.96
N CYS A 299 -11.34 -2.00 1.90
CA CYS A 299 -9.99 -2.53 1.90
C CYS A 299 -9.04 -1.57 2.65
N PRO A 300 -8.49 -1.94 3.80
CA PRO A 300 -7.38 -1.22 4.39
C PRO A 300 -6.12 -1.41 3.54
N GLY A 301 -5.23 -0.44 3.60
CA GLY A 301 -3.98 -0.49 2.87
C GLY A 301 -2.97 0.49 3.43
N GLY A 302 -1.90 0.73 2.68
CA GLY A 302 -0.86 1.67 3.05
C GLY A 302 0.45 1.43 2.31
N GLU A 303 1.44 2.21 2.67
CA GLU A 303 2.81 2.07 2.21
C GLU A 303 3.70 1.61 3.35
N PHE A 304 4.73 0.86 2.99
CA PHE A 304 5.62 0.16 3.91
C PHE A 304 7.06 0.40 3.49
N LEU A 305 7.95 0.40 4.48
CA LEU A 305 9.38 0.24 4.24
C LEU A 305 9.78 -1.18 4.65
N MET A 306 10.50 -1.87 3.77
CA MET A 306 11.06 -3.18 4.06
C MET A 306 12.55 -3.24 3.69
N GLY A 307 13.28 -4.13 4.34
CA GLY A 307 14.66 -4.47 4.00
C GLY A 307 14.77 -5.90 3.49
N PHE A 308 15.98 -6.28 3.08
CA PHE A 308 16.28 -7.65 2.63
C PHE A 308 17.35 -8.29 3.50
N ASP A 309 17.16 -9.55 3.90
CA ASP A 309 18.13 -10.32 4.70
C ASP A 309 19.51 -10.45 4.01
N HIS A 310 19.54 -10.38 2.67
CA HIS A 310 20.74 -10.52 1.86
C HIS A 310 21.43 -9.18 1.51
N SER A 311 20.91 -8.06 2.01
CA SER A 311 21.59 -6.77 1.90
C SER A 311 22.90 -6.78 2.70
N ALA A 312 23.95 -6.16 2.15
CA ALA A 312 25.23 -6.04 2.83
C ALA A 312 25.16 -5.15 4.09
N ASN A 313 24.14 -4.27 4.17
CA ASN A 313 23.91 -3.31 5.25
C ASN A 313 22.63 -3.62 6.04
N HIS A 314 22.25 -4.91 6.14
CA HIS A 314 20.96 -5.31 6.76
C HIS A 314 20.83 -4.85 8.23
N ASP A 315 21.93 -4.77 8.99
CA ASP A 315 21.90 -4.29 10.39
C ASP A 315 21.57 -2.79 10.47
N GLU A 316 22.16 -1.97 9.62
CA GLU A 316 21.89 -0.54 9.53
C GLU A 316 20.48 -0.29 8.95
N ALA A 317 20.08 -1.07 7.97
CA ALA A 317 18.71 -1.03 7.45
C ALA A 317 17.69 -1.33 8.55
N ALA A 318 17.95 -2.33 9.41
CA ALA A 318 17.10 -2.63 10.56
C ALA A 318 16.98 -1.44 11.52
N GLN A 319 18.10 -0.76 11.83
CA GLN A 319 18.08 0.43 12.70
C GLN A 319 17.20 1.54 12.13
N VAL A 320 17.33 1.84 10.84
CA VAL A 320 16.51 2.86 10.15
C VAL A 320 15.03 2.45 10.15
N LEU A 321 14.73 1.19 9.84
CA LEU A 321 13.34 0.68 9.84
C LEU A 321 12.73 0.74 11.24
N LEU A 322 13.45 0.36 12.28
CA LEU A 322 12.97 0.44 13.66
C LEU A 322 12.80 1.88 14.14
N TRP A 323 13.62 2.81 13.65
CA TRP A 323 13.39 4.24 13.89
C TRP A 323 12.11 4.74 13.23
N TRP A 324 11.80 4.32 12.00
CA TRP A 324 10.53 4.62 11.34
C TRP A 324 9.33 4.05 12.11
N ALA A 325 9.48 2.88 12.72
CA ALA A 325 8.45 2.23 13.53
C ALA A 325 8.19 2.91 14.89
N GLN A 326 8.94 3.97 15.24
CA GLN A 326 8.64 4.72 16.45
C GLN A 326 7.38 5.57 16.26
N PRO A 327 6.43 5.56 17.20
CA PRO A 327 5.20 6.35 17.07
C PRO A 327 5.47 7.85 16.82
N ALA A 328 6.53 8.40 17.43
CA ALA A 328 6.91 9.80 17.23
C ALA A 328 7.34 10.09 15.79
N THR A 329 8.13 9.19 15.17
CA THR A 329 8.59 9.33 13.78
C THR A 329 7.43 9.21 12.79
N THR A 330 6.57 8.21 12.97
CA THR A 330 5.37 8.03 12.12
C THR A 330 4.42 9.24 12.24
N LYS A 331 4.20 9.73 13.46
CA LYS A 331 3.38 10.94 13.68
C LYS A 331 3.97 12.14 12.94
N TYR A 332 5.25 12.40 13.13
CA TYR A 332 5.96 13.51 12.50
C TYR A 332 5.88 13.43 10.96
N TYR A 333 6.09 12.23 10.39
CA TYR A 333 5.92 11.99 8.96
C TYR A 333 4.51 12.36 8.47
N LEU A 334 3.46 11.86 9.12
CA LEU A 334 2.07 12.12 8.74
C LEU A 334 1.69 13.60 8.88
N GLU A 335 2.20 14.28 9.91
CA GLU A 335 1.97 15.72 10.11
C GLU A 335 2.72 16.57 9.06
N LYS A 336 3.93 16.18 8.63
CA LYS A 336 4.64 16.79 7.50
C LYS A 336 3.87 16.64 6.17
N LEU A 337 3.10 15.58 6.01
CA LEU A 337 2.17 15.40 4.90
C LEU A 337 0.89 16.23 5.05
N GLY A 338 0.74 16.97 6.15
CA GLY A 338 -0.43 17.80 6.43
C GLY A 338 -1.68 17.02 6.81
N GLY A 339 -1.53 15.76 7.25
CA GLY A 339 -2.66 14.93 7.70
C GLY A 339 -3.56 14.39 6.58
N SER A 340 -3.04 14.23 5.36
CA SER A 340 -3.82 13.67 4.24
C SER A 340 -3.90 12.13 4.24
N LEU A 341 -3.03 11.48 5.01
CA LEU A 341 -2.92 10.03 5.14
C LEU A 341 -3.22 9.60 6.58
N LEU A 342 -3.62 8.36 6.76
CA LEU A 342 -4.05 7.83 8.04
C LEU A 342 -2.86 7.23 8.80
N THR A 343 -2.97 7.17 10.13
CA THR A 343 -2.01 6.46 10.95
C THR A 343 -2.33 4.98 11.04
N PRO A 344 -1.32 4.08 10.88
CA PRO A 344 -1.48 2.67 11.21
C PRO A 344 -1.27 2.38 12.70
N MET A 345 -0.83 3.40 13.50
CA MET A 345 -0.42 3.23 14.89
C MET A 345 -1.60 3.32 15.87
N ARG A 346 -1.53 2.53 16.94
CA ARG A 346 -2.46 2.66 18.09
C ARG A 346 -2.18 3.92 18.89
N ASN A 347 -3.23 4.44 19.52
CA ASN A 347 -3.14 5.54 20.49
C ASN A 347 -2.39 6.77 19.94
N GLN A 348 -2.50 7.01 18.64
CA GLN A 348 -1.86 8.12 17.97
C GLN A 348 -2.91 9.06 17.41
N GLU A 349 -2.95 10.27 17.97
CA GLU A 349 -3.80 11.34 17.45
C GLU A 349 -3.04 12.11 16.38
N ILE A 350 -3.60 12.15 15.17
CA ILE A 350 -3.11 12.92 14.02
C ILE A 350 -4.03 14.10 13.79
N ASN A 351 -3.44 15.27 13.64
CA ASN A 351 -4.19 16.44 13.19
C ASN A 351 -4.42 16.37 11.67
N TYR A 352 -5.59 15.93 11.29
CA TYR A 352 -5.98 15.85 9.87
C TYR A 352 -6.36 17.21 9.26
N GLY A 353 -6.46 18.27 10.06
CA GLY A 353 -6.69 19.65 9.61
C GLY A 353 -7.83 19.77 8.60
N LYS A 354 -7.56 20.35 7.43
CA LYS A 354 -8.53 20.52 6.34
C LYS A 354 -9.05 19.21 5.70
N TYR A 355 -8.43 18.07 6.01
CA TYR A 355 -8.84 16.76 5.49
C TYR A 355 -9.86 16.05 6.39
N THR A 356 -10.06 16.51 7.64
CA THR A 356 -10.90 15.84 8.64
C THR A 356 -12.29 15.49 8.13
N GLU A 357 -13.00 16.45 7.54
CA GLU A 357 -14.36 16.24 7.01
C GLU A 357 -14.37 15.15 5.93
N TYR A 358 -13.39 15.17 5.03
CA TYR A 358 -13.29 14.22 3.93
C TYR A 358 -12.89 12.81 4.37
N LEU A 359 -12.13 12.69 5.44
CA LEU A 359 -11.68 11.40 5.98
C LEU A 359 -12.74 10.70 6.84
N GLN A 360 -13.70 11.45 7.38
CA GLN A 360 -14.71 10.92 8.30
C GLN A 360 -15.45 9.68 7.79
N PRO A 361 -16.02 9.64 6.56
CA PRO A 361 -16.70 8.45 6.06
C PRO A 361 -15.74 7.26 5.91
N MET A 362 -14.51 7.50 5.45
CA MET A 362 -13.50 6.45 5.23
C MET A 362 -13.03 5.84 6.55
N LEU A 363 -12.83 6.67 7.59
CA LEU A 363 -12.49 6.20 8.93
C LEU A 363 -13.62 5.36 9.55
N SER A 364 -14.88 5.78 9.34
CA SER A 364 -16.04 5.03 9.79
C SER A 364 -16.16 3.68 9.06
N ASP A 365 -15.90 3.63 7.76
CA ASP A 365 -15.91 2.38 6.99
C ASP A 365 -14.77 1.45 7.41
N LEU A 366 -13.57 1.97 7.69
CA LEU A 366 -12.46 1.21 8.26
C LEU A 366 -12.82 0.62 9.64
N ALA A 367 -13.40 1.45 10.52
CA ALA A 367 -13.79 1.02 11.86
C ALA A 367 -14.86 -0.08 11.84
N ALA A 368 -15.74 -0.07 10.84
CA ALA A 368 -16.76 -1.10 10.63
C ALA A 368 -16.23 -2.36 9.91
N THR A 369 -15.04 -2.30 9.33
CA THR A 369 -14.45 -3.40 8.58
C THR A 369 -13.94 -4.49 9.53
N PRO A 370 -14.38 -5.75 9.39
CA PRO A 370 -13.85 -6.84 10.20
C PRO A 370 -12.34 -7.04 10.02
N THR A 371 -11.62 -7.38 11.09
CA THR A 371 -10.16 -7.57 11.07
C THR A 371 -9.71 -8.69 10.11
N TRP A 372 -10.54 -9.71 9.91
CA TRP A 372 -10.24 -10.79 8.98
C TRP A 372 -10.10 -10.34 7.51
N VAL A 373 -10.61 -9.15 7.15
CA VAL A 373 -10.41 -8.57 5.81
C VAL A 373 -8.93 -8.28 5.57
N SER A 374 -8.23 -7.75 6.57
CA SER A 374 -6.79 -7.51 6.48
C SER A 374 -5.98 -8.81 6.43
N GLU A 375 -6.39 -9.80 7.21
CA GLU A 375 -5.78 -11.14 7.18
C GLU A 375 -5.90 -11.78 5.80
N ASP A 376 -7.06 -11.63 5.17
CA ASP A 376 -7.32 -12.15 3.83
C ASP A 376 -6.49 -11.40 2.76
N LEU A 377 -6.48 -10.06 2.81
CA LEU A 377 -5.69 -9.22 1.90
C LEU A 377 -4.18 -9.42 2.04
N ALA A 378 -3.71 -9.77 3.22
CA ALA A 378 -2.30 -10.03 3.49
C ALA A 378 -1.84 -11.44 3.06
N ARG A 379 -2.73 -12.31 2.58
CA ARG A 379 -2.33 -13.62 2.07
C ARG A 379 -1.48 -13.48 0.81
N PRO A 380 -0.31 -14.12 0.72
CA PRO A 380 0.58 -14.02 -0.44
C PRO A 380 -0.14 -14.34 -1.76
N VAL A 381 -0.94 -15.39 -1.79
CA VAL A 381 -1.70 -15.81 -2.98
C VAL A 381 -2.57 -14.69 -3.56
N VAL A 382 -3.17 -13.84 -2.72
CA VAL A 382 -4.00 -12.70 -3.19
C VAL A 382 -3.16 -11.68 -3.94
N ASN A 383 -1.91 -11.50 -3.55
CA ASN A 383 -0.98 -10.58 -4.19
C ASN A 383 -0.29 -11.20 -5.41
N LEU A 384 0.09 -12.47 -5.33
CA LEU A 384 0.80 -13.18 -6.41
C LEU A 384 -0.09 -13.45 -7.63
N THR A 385 -1.40 -13.58 -7.44
CA THR A 385 -2.37 -13.84 -8.52
C THR A 385 -3.03 -12.59 -9.11
N GLN A 386 -2.65 -11.39 -8.70
CA GLN A 386 -3.36 -10.14 -9.04
C GLN A 386 -3.57 -9.93 -10.54
N ASP A 387 -2.56 -10.18 -11.37
CA ASP A 387 -2.66 -9.94 -12.82
C ASP A 387 -3.63 -10.90 -13.47
N ASP A 388 -3.58 -12.18 -13.12
CA ASP A 388 -4.47 -13.22 -13.64
C ASP A 388 -5.92 -13.00 -13.18
N VAL A 389 -6.10 -12.68 -11.89
CA VAL A 389 -7.39 -12.30 -11.31
C VAL A 389 -7.96 -11.06 -11.99
N LEU A 390 -7.16 -10.02 -12.21
CA LEU A 390 -7.62 -8.80 -12.87
C LEU A 390 -8.06 -9.06 -14.32
N ASN A 391 -7.33 -9.88 -15.07
CA ASN A 391 -7.70 -10.24 -16.43
C ASN A 391 -9.06 -10.95 -16.45
N GLU A 392 -9.31 -11.87 -15.54
CA GLU A 392 -10.57 -12.59 -15.42
C GLU A 392 -11.73 -11.66 -15.02
N LEU A 393 -11.49 -10.73 -14.08
CA LEU A 393 -12.46 -9.68 -13.72
C LEU A 393 -12.83 -8.79 -14.91
N ILE A 394 -11.86 -8.44 -15.77
CA ILE A 394 -12.08 -7.66 -17.00
C ILE A 394 -12.93 -8.45 -18.01
N LEU A 395 -12.67 -9.73 -18.20
CA LEU A 395 -13.48 -10.59 -19.08
C LEU A 395 -14.93 -10.64 -18.60
N SER A 396 -15.13 -10.80 -17.30
CA SER A 396 -16.45 -10.80 -16.71
C SER A 396 -17.14 -9.42 -16.80
N ALA A 397 -16.44 -8.34 -16.44
CA ALA A 397 -16.97 -6.97 -16.51
C ALA A 397 -17.42 -6.57 -17.91
N THR A 398 -16.67 -6.98 -18.96
CA THR A 398 -17.00 -6.71 -20.35
C THR A 398 -18.08 -7.63 -20.92
N GLY A 399 -18.61 -8.56 -20.14
CA GLY A 399 -19.68 -9.49 -20.56
C GLY A 399 -19.22 -10.66 -21.40
N ARG A 400 -17.90 -10.87 -21.58
CA ARG A 400 -17.34 -12.00 -22.34
C ARG A 400 -17.61 -13.33 -21.65
N ILE A 401 -17.60 -13.34 -20.33
CA ILE A 401 -17.98 -14.49 -19.50
C ILE A 401 -19.00 -14.06 -18.44
N SER A 402 -19.88 -14.97 -18.03
CA SER A 402 -20.85 -14.71 -16.94
C SER A 402 -20.18 -14.87 -15.57
N ALA A 403 -20.84 -14.41 -14.50
CA ALA A 403 -20.24 -14.40 -13.16
C ALA A 403 -19.86 -15.80 -12.65
N LYS A 404 -20.71 -16.80 -12.88
CA LYS A 404 -20.48 -18.15 -12.35
C LYS A 404 -19.24 -18.84 -12.95
N PRO A 405 -19.03 -18.89 -14.29
CA PRO A 405 -17.76 -19.36 -14.87
C PRO A 405 -16.56 -18.53 -14.39
N ALA A 406 -16.68 -17.18 -14.35
CA ALA A 406 -15.59 -16.32 -13.89
C ALA A 406 -15.16 -16.68 -12.46
N VAL A 407 -16.09 -16.91 -11.53
CA VAL A 407 -15.75 -17.34 -10.16
C VAL A 407 -15.04 -18.70 -10.14
N LEU A 408 -15.42 -19.62 -11.03
CA LEU A 408 -14.73 -20.91 -11.15
C LEU A 408 -13.28 -20.73 -11.64
N ASP A 409 -13.09 -19.89 -12.66
CA ASP A 409 -11.76 -19.60 -13.21
C ASP A 409 -10.88 -18.87 -12.19
N LEU A 410 -11.41 -17.87 -11.48
CA LEU A 410 -10.74 -17.20 -10.38
C LEU A 410 -10.32 -18.19 -9.27
N ARG A 411 -11.21 -19.13 -8.91
CA ARG A 411 -10.91 -20.18 -7.93
C ARG A 411 -9.78 -21.09 -8.39
N ASN A 412 -9.78 -21.50 -9.65
CA ASN A 412 -8.73 -22.33 -10.22
C ASN A 412 -7.37 -21.62 -10.24
N ILE A 413 -7.35 -20.33 -10.60
CA ILE A 413 -6.14 -19.49 -10.56
C ILE A 413 -5.56 -19.47 -9.15
N GLY A 414 -6.37 -19.12 -8.16
CA GLY A 414 -5.89 -19.00 -6.78
C GLY A 414 -5.50 -20.33 -6.14
N ASN A 415 -6.27 -21.42 -6.39
CA ASN A 415 -5.93 -22.75 -5.86
C ASN A 415 -4.62 -23.27 -6.47
N ALA A 416 -4.37 -23.04 -7.76
CA ALA A 416 -3.11 -23.42 -8.38
C ALA A 416 -1.90 -22.70 -7.73
N GLU A 417 -2.06 -21.48 -7.25
CA GLU A 417 -1.00 -20.77 -6.53
C GLU A 417 -0.87 -21.28 -5.09
N LEU A 418 -1.98 -21.53 -4.39
CA LEU A 418 -1.95 -22.16 -3.06
C LEU A 418 -1.24 -23.52 -3.09
N ASP A 419 -1.45 -24.31 -4.13
CA ASP A 419 -0.76 -25.60 -4.29
C ASP A 419 0.75 -25.43 -4.48
N ARG A 420 1.20 -24.38 -5.19
CA ARG A 420 2.64 -24.05 -5.34
C ARG A 420 3.24 -23.58 -4.02
N GLU A 421 2.56 -22.69 -3.27
CA GLU A 421 2.99 -22.27 -1.95
C GLU A 421 3.20 -23.46 -1.00
N ASN A 422 2.25 -24.41 -1.00
CA ASN A 422 2.31 -25.61 -0.18
C ASN A 422 3.44 -26.57 -0.58
N GLN A 423 3.88 -26.55 -1.84
CA GLN A 423 5.01 -27.34 -2.35
C GLN A 423 6.37 -26.64 -2.17
N GLY A 424 6.41 -25.44 -1.60
CA GLY A 424 7.63 -24.64 -1.42
C GLY A 424 8.18 -24.09 -2.75
N VAL A 425 7.39 -24.07 -3.81
CA VAL A 425 7.73 -23.54 -5.14
C VAL A 425 7.10 -22.14 -5.25
N SER A 426 7.71 -21.13 -4.64
CA SER A 426 7.34 -19.73 -4.93
C SER A 426 7.99 -19.26 -6.24
N LYS A 427 7.25 -18.48 -7.02
CA LYS A 427 7.75 -17.86 -8.27
C LYS A 427 8.87 -16.87 -8.00
#